data_01a29d0c7bb87cf3ac7a8a5355053de7
#
_entry.id   01a29d0c7bb87cf3ac7a8a5355053de7
#
_cell.length_a   1.000
_cell.length_b   1.000
_cell.length_c   1.000
_cell.angle_alpha   90.00
_cell.angle_beta   90.00
_cell.angle_gamma   90.00
#
_symmetry.space_group_name_H-M   'P 1'
#
loop_
_entity.id
_entity.type
_entity.pdbx_description
1 polymer ?
#
loop_
_entity_poly.entity_id
_entity_poly.type
_entity_poly.pdbx_seq_one_letter_code
_entity_poly.pdbx_strand_id
1 'polypeptide(L)'
;MKRLFTSFFILFIFSQTVFAADQTIEMLNKLGKEHMVYSQKIVNIEVGDTVFWKSTTPGHNVEFIKGGVPEGVAKFRSAISKDTEYTFETPGIYAYWCT
;
A
#
# COMPACT_ATOMS: atom_id res chain seq x y z
N MET A 1 -45.05 18.59 -32.25
CA MET A 1 -44.47 18.37 -32.14
C MET A 1 -43.82 18.09 -31.48
N LYS A 2 -43.46 17.81 -31.20
CA LYS A 2 -42.78 17.52 -30.68
C LYS A 2 -41.82 17.19 -30.44
N ARG A 3 -41.30 17.16 -30.16
CA ARG A 3 -40.32 16.84 -29.99
C ARG A 3 -39.78 16.25 -29.26
N LEU A 4 -39.50 15.83 -29.15
CA LEU A 4 -38.86 15.20 -28.63
C LEU A 4 -37.82 15.16 -28.36
N PHE A 5 -37.34 15.37 -27.88
CA PHE A 5 -36.35 15.32 -27.56
C PHE A 5 -35.91 14.54 -26.89
N THR A 6 -35.64 14.16 -26.99
CA THR A 6 -35.08 13.41 -26.60
C THR A 6 -34.17 13.37 -26.07
N SER A 7 -34.05 13.59 -25.25
CA SER A 7 -33.35 13.42 -24.43
C SER A 7 -32.48 12.49 -24.44
N PHE A 8 -31.46 12.65 -24.86
CA PHE A 8 -30.62 11.93 -24.80
C PHE A 8 -29.81 12.07 -23.85
N PHE A 9 -29.72 11.52 -23.02
CA PHE A 9 -29.13 11.38 -21.98
C PHE A 9 -28.18 10.44 -22.10
N ILE A 10 -27.18 10.78 -22.55
CA ILE A 10 -26.14 9.91 -22.54
C ILE A 10 -25.48 10.04 -21.27
N LEU A 11 -25.81 9.17 -20.45
CA LEU A 11 -25.16 9.04 -19.28
C LEU A 11 -23.85 8.48 -19.53
N PHE A 12 -22.88 9.29 -19.55
CA PHE A 12 -21.60 8.80 -19.52
C PHE A 12 -21.25 8.49 -18.16
N ILE A 13 -21.40 7.33 -17.84
CA ILE A 13 -20.83 6.84 -16.67
C ILE A 13 -19.39 6.59 -16.96
N PHE A 14 -18.60 7.47 -16.53
CA PHE A 14 -17.26 7.14 -16.42
C PHE A 14 -17.12 6.33 -15.18
N SER A 15 -17.26 5.11 -15.33
CA SER A 15 -16.74 4.28 -14.29
C SER A 15 -15.24 4.40 -14.40
N GLN A 16 -14.74 5.22 -13.57
CA GLN A 16 -13.34 5.17 -13.30
C GLN A 16 -13.13 3.91 -12.50
N THR A 17 -12.63 2.94 -13.16
CA THR A 17 -12.07 1.84 -12.46
C THR A 17 -10.82 2.37 -11.79
N VAL A 18 -10.93 2.61 -10.52
CA VAL A 18 -9.76 2.88 -9.75
C VAL A 18 -9.12 1.53 -9.50
N PHE A 19 -8.05 1.29 -10.22
CA PHE A 19 -7.27 0.12 -9.93
C PHE A 19 -6.43 0.43 -8.71
N ALA A 20 -6.48 -0.43 -7.73
CA ALA A 20 -5.54 -0.38 -6.64
C ALA A 20 -4.15 -0.47 -7.25
N ALA A 21 -3.30 0.49 -6.96
CA ALA A 21 -1.94 0.49 -7.45
C ALA A 21 -1.09 -0.28 -6.43
N ASP A 22 -0.58 -1.42 -6.85
CA ASP A 22 0.28 -2.20 -5.99
C ASP A 22 1.70 -1.62 -6.04
N GLN A 23 2.37 -1.61 -4.92
CA GLN A 23 3.73 -1.13 -4.82
C GLN A 23 4.62 -2.17 -4.19
N THR A 24 5.87 -2.21 -4.62
CA THR A 24 6.85 -3.14 -4.10
C THR A 24 7.97 -2.38 -3.41
N ILE A 25 8.28 -2.78 -2.20
CA ILE A 25 9.37 -2.23 -1.41
C ILE A 25 10.37 -3.35 -1.17
N GLU A 26 11.65 -3.06 -1.36
CA GLU A 26 12.69 -4.05 -1.09
C GLU A 26 13.24 -3.87 0.31
N MET A 27 13.52 -4.98 0.95
CA MET A 27 14.16 -5.00 2.27
C MET A 27 15.63 -5.29 2.04
N LEU A 28 16.47 -4.34 2.39
CA LEU A 28 17.87 -4.33 1.98
C LEU A 28 18.83 -4.22 3.13
N ASN A 29 19.99 -4.88 2.99
CA ASN A 29 21.08 -4.67 3.94
C ASN A 29 21.73 -3.32 3.71
N LYS A 30 21.72 -2.83 2.47
CA LYS A 30 22.41 -1.60 2.12
C LYS A 30 21.75 -0.92 0.94
N LEU A 31 21.62 0.37 1.02
CA LEU A 31 21.16 1.21 -0.07
C LEU A 31 22.02 2.48 -0.06
N GLY A 32 22.92 2.61 -1.03
CA GLY A 32 23.87 3.71 -1.04
C GLY A 32 24.77 3.65 0.20
N LYS A 33 24.68 4.66 1.05
CA LYS A 33 25.46 4.73 2.28
C LYS A 33 24.67 4.25 3.50
N GLU A 34 23.40 3.92 3.31
CA GLU A 34 22.54 3.49 4.41
C GLU A 34 22.52 1.97 4.50
N HIS A 35 22.40 1.49 5.73
CA HIS A 35 22.38 0.05 6.01
C HIS A 35 21.07 -0.35 6.65
N MET A 36 20.62 -1.58 6.38
CA MET A 36 19.44 -2.16 7.00
C MET A 36 18.21 -1.32 6.75
N VAL A 37 17.90 -1.08 5.50
CA VAL A 37 16.85 -0.13 5.10
C VAL A 37 15.84 -0.74 4.15
N TYR A 38 14.69 -0.10 4.10
CA TYR A 38 13.73 -0.34 3.04
C TYR A 38 14.10 0.52 1.83
N SER A 39 13.78 0.05 0.64
CA SER A 39 14.09 0.79 -0.59
C SER A 39 13.36 2.14 -0.65
N GLN A 40 12.24 2.25 0.03
CA GLN A 40 11.50 3.51 0.16
C GLN A 40 11.18 3.72 1.62
N LYS A 41 11.47 4.91 2.12
CA LYS A 41 11.19 5.24 3.52
C LYS A 41 9.75 5.68 3.72
N ILE A 42 9.17 6.29 2.71
CA ILE A 42 7.79 6.78 2.75
C ILE A 42 7.11 6.33 1.47
N VAL A 43 5.93 5.76 1.62
CA VAL A 43 5.14 5.30 0.49
C VAL A 43 3.76 5.90 0.61
N ASN A 44 3.30 6.55 -0.43
CA ASN A 44 1.95 7.09 -0.50
C ASN A 44 1.09 6.13 -1.29
N ILE A 45 0.02 5.70 -0.68
CA ILE A 45 -0.89 4.73 -1.29
C ILE A 45 -2.32 5.18 -1.05
N GLU A 46 -3.24 4.53 -1.74
CA GLU A 46 -4.66 4.78 -1.54
C GLU A 46 -5.31 3.57 -0.90
N VAL A 47 -6.47 3.80 -0.31
CA VAL A 47 -7.24 2.72 0.30
C VAL A 47 -7.49 1.64 -0.74
N GLY A 48 -7.21 0.40 -0.39
CA GLY A 48 -7.34 -0.73 -1.29
C GLY A 48 -6.04 -1.15 -1.94
N ASP A 49 -5.01 -0.34 -1.85
CA ASP A 49 -3.70 -0.69 -2.42
C ASP A 49 -3.02 -1.75 -1.58
N THR A 50 -2.23 -2.57 -2.23
CA THR A 50 -1.41 -3.59 -1.58
C THR A 50 0.05 -3.20 -1.69
N VAL A 51 0.78 -3.30 -0.60
CA VAL A 51 2.22 -3.12 -0.60
C VAL A 51 2.86 -4.49 -0.40
N PHE A 52 3.81 -4.79 -1.26
CA PHE A 52 4.58 -6.02 -1.20
C PHE A 52 5.98 -5.66 -0.71
N TRP A 53 6.43 -6.33 0.33
CA TRP A 53 7.80 -6.17 0.79
C TRP A 53 8.57 -7.40 0.38
N LYS A 54 9.58 -7.17 -0.46
CA LYS A 54 10.38 -8.26 -0.99
C LYS A 54 11.65 -8.41 -0.15
N SER A 55 11.90 -9.62 0.29
CA SER A 55 13.10 -9.93 1.05
C SER A 55 14.27 -10.08 0.07
N THR A 56 14.78 -8.96 -0.40
CA THR A 56 15.88 -8.95 -1.38
C THR A 56 17.16 -9.45 -0.75
N THR A 57 17.43 -9.04 0.50
CA THR A 57 18.51 -9.61 1.28
C THR A 57 17.93 -10.15 2.58
N PRO A 58 18.50 -11.24 3.11
CA PRO A 58 17.93 -11.90 4.29
C PRO A 58 18.11 -11.10 5.57
N GLY A 59 17.31 -11.43 6.57
CA GLY A 59 17.44 -10.84 7.90
C GLY A 59 16.48 -9.69 8.18
N HIS A 60 15.51 -9.45 7.32
CA HIS A 60 14.58 -8.34 7.47
C HIS A 60 13.14 -8.81 7.58
N ASN A 61 12.32 -7.94 8.15
CA ASN A 61 10.88 -8.17 8.22
C ASN A 61 10.16 -6.82 8.27
N VAL A 62 8.84 -6.88 8.41
CA VAL A 62 7.99 -5.70 8.55
C VAL A 62 7.14 -5.90 9.78
N GLU A 63 7.14 -4.94 10.68
CA GLU A 63 6.26 -4.96 11.83
C GLU A 63 5.64 -3.59 12.00
N PHE A 64 4.32 -3.55 12.14
CA PHE A 64 3.64 -2.29 12.44
C PHE A 64 3.99 -1.87 13.87
N ILE A 65 4.33 -0.60 14.03
CA ILE A 65 4.71 -0.07 15.32
C ILE A 65 3.44 0.12 16.15
N LYS A 66 3.46 -0.37 17.39
CA LYS A 66 2.34 -0.22 18.28
C LYS A 66 2.05 1.27 18.50
N GLY A 67 0.80 1.65 18.27
CA GLY A 67 0.40 3.05 18.37
C GLY A 67 0.74 3.86 17.13
N GLY A 68 1.39 3.27 16.15
CA GLY A 68 1.76 3.94 14.91
C GLY A 68 0.88 3.61 13.73
N VAL A 69 -0.30 3.05 13.96
CA VAL A 69 -1.25 2.72 12.89
C VAL A 69 -2.63 3.26 13.27
N PRO A 70 -3.54 3.34 12.31
CA PRO A 70 -4.89 3.81 12.61
C PRO A 70 -5.59 2.92 13.64
N GLU A 71 -6.50 3.53 14.38
CA GLU A 71 -7.27 2.80 15.38
C GLU A 71 -8.05 1.67 14.71
N GLY A 72 -8.06 0.53 15.36
CA GLY A 72 -8.79 -0.63 14.85
C GLY A 72 -7.98 -1.51 13.91
N VAL A 73 -6.80 -1.08 13.50
CA VAL A 73 -5.94 -1.89 12.65
C VAL A 73 -5.22 -2.92 13.51
N ALA A 74 -5.31 -4.18 13.10
CA ALA A 74 -4.70 -5.28 13.84
C ALA A 74 -3.18 -5.23 13.75
N LYS A 75 -2.53 -5.88 14.69
CA LYS A 75 -1.08 -6.02 14.66
C LYS A 75 -0.66 -6.78 13.41
N PHE A 76 0.45 -6.38 12.86
CA PHE A 76 1.00 -7.05 11.70
C PHE A 76 2.50 -7.21 11.90
N ARG A 77 2.97 -8.42 11.74
CA ARG A 77 4.40 -8.73 11.81
C ARG A 77 4.69 -9.86 10.86
N SER A 78 5.61 -9.63 9.96
CA SER A 78 5.99 -10.65 9.01
C SER A 78 7.13 -11.53 9.56
N ALA A 79 7.30 -12.70 8.98
CA ALA A 79 8.42 -13.57 9.31
C ALA A 79 9.70 -12.97 8.76
N ILE A 80 10.80 -13.24 9.44
CA ILE A 80 12.10 -12.75 9.02
C ILE A 80 12.55 -13.47 7.75
N SER A 81 13.16 -12.73 6.84
CA SER A 81 13.68 -13.25 5.57
C SER A 81 12.61 -13.81 4.64
N LYS A 82 11.40 -13.30 4.77
CA LYS A 82 10.29 -13.73 3.92
C LYS A 82 9.65 -12.53 3.26
N ASP A 83 9.20 -12.74 2.04
CA ASP A 83 8.36 -11.74 1.37
C ASP A 83 7.05 -11.66 2.12
N THR A 84 6.45 -10.48 2.13
CA THR A 84 5.17 -10.29 2.77
C THR A 84 4.39 -9.22 2.04
N GLU A 85 3.10 -9.15 2.31
CA GLU A 85 2.25 -8.13 1.71
C GLU A 85 1.16 -7.73 2.68
N TYR A 86 0.63 -6.55 2.47
CA TYR A 86 -0.48 -6.06 3.27
C TYR A 86 -1.35 -5.16 2.40
N THR A 87 -2.66 -5.37 2.46
CA THR A 87 -3.62 -4.54 1.76
C THR A 87 -4.19 -3.52 2.74
N PHE A 88 -4.06 -2.24 2.40
CA PHE A 88 -4.42 -1.15 3.31
C PHE A 88 -5.85 -0.72 3.07
N GLU A 89 -6.74 -1.07 3.97
CA GLU A 89 -8.15 -0.75 3.80
C GLU A 89 -8.64 0.37 4.71
N THR A 90 -7.86 0.73 5.70
CA THR A 90 -8.18 1.83 6.59
C THR A 90 -7.26 3.00 6.29
N PRO A 91 -7.81 4.17 5.99
CA PRO A 91 -6.97 5.34 5.70
C PRO A 91 -6.22 5.81 6.95
N GLY A 92 -5.08 6.40 6.75
CA GLY A 92 -4.28 6.94 7.84
C GLY A 92 -2.80 6.71 7.63
N ILE A 93 -2.04 6.92 8.68
CA ILE A 93 -0.59 6.76 8.66
C ILE A 93 -0.23 5.46 9.35
N TYR A 94 0.61 4.70 8.70
CA TYR A 94 1.08 3.42 9.22
C TYR A 94 2.59 3.50 9.40
N ALA A 95 3.04 3.42 10.63
CA ALA A 95 4.46 3.38 10.92
C ALA A 95 4.88 1.92 11.07
N TYR A 96 5.98 1.56 10.45
CA TYR A 96 6.49 0.20 10.55
C TYR A 96 8.01 0.20 10.60
N TRP A 97 8.56 -0.88 11.08
CA TRP A 97 9.99 -1.06 11.18
C TRP A 97 10.36 -2.51 10.96
N CYS A 98 11.65 -2.74 10.91
CA CYS A 98 12.24 -4.06 10.87
C CYS A 98 12.67 -4.40 12.29
N THR A 99 12.26 -5.57 12.78
CA THR A 99 12.59 -5.98 14.15
C THR A 99 13.56 -7.13 14.21
#